data_d4a954e591c1528b6dfb257b9b12117c
#
_entry.id   d4a954e591c1528b6dfb257b9b12117c
#
_cell.length_a   1.000
_cell.length_b   1.000
_cell.length_c   1.000
_cell.angle_alpha   90.00
_cell.angle_beta   90.00
_cell.angle_gamma   90.00
#
_symmetry.space_group_name_H-M   'P 1'
#
loop_
_entity.id
_entity.type
_entity.pdbx_description
1 polymer ?
#
loop_
_entity_poly.entity_id
_entity_poly.type
_entity_poly.pdbx_seq_one_letter_code
_entity_poly.pdbx_strand_id
1 'polypeptide(L)'
;KENLTITCNWDNKKESPAQHFAEKKGGVANDFVINRTMNNKWEYKPFVVNSATYKVIKYPAESPQHTGGAPSDHTDPWTMTPGNATSLKWNYDGTVYHDSTRGNNVWAQEDRDNNNSTFGLATNSTTPQPNLTFPNLYDFTLSPTEATLNNQKAAITNLFYWNNLMHDMSYAYGFDEVSGNFQNDNQ
;
A
#
# COMPACT_ATOMS: atom_id res chain seq x y z
N LYS A 1 30.22 -8.66 -0.32
CA LYS A 1 29.43 -7.73 0.53
C LYS A 1 30.31 -6.52 0.74
N GLU A 2 30.13 -5.48 -0.05
CA GLU A 2 30.81 -4.21 0.16
C GLU A 2 30.13 -3.51 1.34
N ASN A 3 30.90 -3.24 2.38
CA ASN A 3 30.47 -2.36 3.46
C ASN A 3 30.47 -0.92 2.92
N LEU A 4 29.29 -0.42 2.59
CA LEU A 4 29.13 0.98 2.20
C LEU A 4 29.19 1.85 3.45
N THR A 5 30.29 2.56 3.65
CA THR A 5 30.40 3.57 4.71
C THR A 5 29.99 4.91 4.10
N ILE A 6 28.83 5.42 4.50
CA ILE A 6 28.38 6.75 4.11
C ILE A 6 28.91 7.74 5.16
N THR A 7 29.87 8.54 4.78
CA THR A 7 30.34 9.66 5.59
C THR A 7 29.63 10.92 5.11
N CYS A 8 28.63 11.37 5.87
CA CYS A 8 27.96 12.63 5.59
C CYS A 8 28.77 13.77 6.18
N ASN A 9 29.50 14.51 5.35
CA ASN A 9 30.02 15.82 5.70
C ASN A 9 28.88 16.84 5.53
N TRP A 10 28.42 17.40 6.64
CA TRP A 10 27.39 18.44 6.66
C TRP A 10 28.05 19.80 6.42
N ASP A 11 28.52 20.04 5.22
CA ASP A 11 28.83 21.40 4.78
C ASP A 11 27.56 22.04 4.22
N ASN A 12 26.86 22.78 5.07
CA ASN A 12 25.86 23.83 4.76
C ASN A 12 25.05 23.75 3.44
N LYS A 13 24.96 22.61 2.79
CA LYS A 13 24.13 22.39 1.61
C LYS A 13 22.76 21.88 2.04
N LYS A 14 21.74 22.49 1.47
CA LYS A 14 20.32 22.21 1.75
C LYS A 14 19.80 20.83 1.29
N GLU A 15 20.66 19.92 0.89
CA GLU A 15 20.30 18.61 0.39
C GLU A 15 20.12 17.61 1.52
N SER A 16 19.03 16.82 1.45
CA SER A 16 18.85 15.73 2.41
C SER A 16 19.89 14.63 2.18
N PRO A 17 20.29 13.87 3.22
CA PRO A 17 21.20 12.74 3.05
C PRO A 17 20.72 11.71 2.02
N ALA A 18 19.43 11.52 1.89
CA ALA A 18 18.83 10.62 0.92
C ALA A 18 19.04 11.09 -0.53
N GLN A 19 18.83 12.39 -0.81
CA GLN A 19 19.08 12.98 -2.13
C GLN A 19 20.54 12.86 -2.54
N HIS A 20 21.46 13.20 -1.62
CA HIS A 20 22.89 13.10 -1.90
C HIS A 20 23.35 11.66 -2.19
N PHE A 21 22.76 10.67 -1.51
CA PHE A 21 23.04 9.27 -1.77
C PHE A 21 22.48 8.83 -3.12
N ALA A 22 21.26 9.20 -3.46
CA ALA A 22 20.61 8.88 -4.71
C ALA A 22 21.40 9.43 -5.91
N GLU A 23 21.82 10.68 -5.86
CA GLU A 23 22.61 11.31 -6.93
C GLU A 23 23.94 10.58 -7.19
N LYS A 24 24.66 10.18 -6.13
CA LYS A 24 25.94 9.48 -6.27
C LYS A 24 25.84 8.05 -6.79
N LYS A 25 24.69 7.40 -6.56
CA LYS A 25 24.49 6.00 -6.95
C LYS A 25 23.59 5.84 -8.15
N GLY A 26 23.05 6.94 -8.70
CA GLY A 26 22.09 6.90 -9.80
C GLY A 26 20.73 6.30 -9.42
N GLY A 27 20.44 6.24 -8.12
CA GLY A 27 19.17 5.76 -7.59
C GLY A 27 18.15 6.89 -7.42
N VAL A 28 16.91 6.53 -7.22
CA VAL A 28 15.83 7.47 -6.90
C VAL A 28 15.86 7.79 -5.40
N ALA A 29 15.73 9.06 -5.03
CA ALA A 29 15.82 9.51 -3.62
C ALA A 29 14.78 8.84 -2.68
N ASN A 30 13.73 8.28 -3.24
CA ASN A 30 12.62 7.65 -2.52
C ASN A 30 12.87 6.17 -2.18
N ASP A 31 13.97 5.58 -2.67
CA ASP A 31 14.24 4.15 -2.46
C ASP A 31 14.74 3.82 -1.05
N PHE A 32 15.01 4.84 -0.22
CA PHE A 32 15.55 4.60 1.13
C PHE A 32 15.12 5.63 2.16
N VAL A 33 14.96 5.13 3.37
CA VAL A 33 14.85 5.96 4.57
C VAL A 33 16.16 5.86 5.37
N ILE A 34 16.73 7.00 5.69
CA ILE A 34 17.91 7.08 6.56
C ILE A 34 17.43 7.35 7.99
N ASN A 35 17.51 6.35 8.84
CA ASN A 35 17.13 6.47 10.24
C ASN A 35 18.37 6.67 11.12
N ARG A 36 18.26 7.59 12.09
CA ARG A 36 19.26 7.76 13.12
C ARG A 36 19.12 6.68 14.19
N THR A 37 20.13 5.86 14.38
CA THR A 37 20.15 4.87 15.47
C THR A 37 20.51 5.53 16.80
N MET A 38 20.23 4.83 17.91
CA MET A 38 20.57 5.31 19.27
C MET A 38 22.08 5.59 19.46
N ASN A 39 22.93 5.04 18.61
CA ASN A 39 24.39 5.21 18.65
C ASN A 39 24.91 6.31 17.71
N ASN A 40 24.06 7.22 17.26
CA ASN A 40 24.40 8.26 16.28
C ASN A 40 24.95 7.75 14.93
N LYS A 41 24.76 6.49 14.62
CA LYS A 41 25.06 5.92 13.31
C LYS A 41 23.82 6.00 12.43
N TRP A 42 24.02 6.32 11.16
CA TRP A 42 22.96 6.25 10.16
C TRP A 42 22.92 4.85 9.56
N GLU A 43 21.79 4.18 9.69
CA GLU A 43 21.56 2.90 9.04
C GLU A 43 20.71 3.11 7.80
N TYR A 44 21.17 2.55 6.70
CA TYR A 44 20.39 2.43 5.49
C TYR A 44 19.40 1.28 5.66
N LYS A 45 18.12 1.59 5.59
CA LYS A 45 17.07 0.59 5.45
C LYS A 45 16.34 0.87 4.15
N PRO A 46 16.38 -0.07 3.19
CA PRO A 46 15.52 0.05 2.03
C PRO A 46 14.06 0.04 2.51
N PHE A 47 13.33 1.05 2.11
CA PHE A 47 11.91 1.16 2.43
C PHE A 47 11.15 0.46 1.30
N VAL A 48 10.86 -0.81 1.46
CA VAL A 48 10.20 -1.63 0.44
C VAL A 48 9.08 -2.41 1.10
N VAL A 49 7.89 -2.35 0.56
CA VAL A 49 6.88 -3.36 0.85
C VAL A 49 7.26 -4.62 0.07
N ASN A 50 7.80 -5.60 0.76
CA ASN A 50 8.17 -6.87 0.14
C ASN A 50 6.93 -7.71 -0.14
N SER A 51 6.00 -7.72 0.80
CA SER A 51 4.79 -8.53 0.74
C SER A 51 3.64 -7.84 1.44
N ALA A 52 2.41 -8.08 0.99
CA ALA A 52 1.20 -7.69 1.70
C ALA A 52 0.14 -8.79 1.59
N THR A 53 -0.45 -9.13 2.74
CA THR A 53 -1.53 -10.11 2.83
C THR A 53 -2.82 -9.43 3.22
N TYR A 54 -3.85 -9.65 2.44
CA TYR A 54 -5.19 -9.10 2.63
C TYR A 54 -6.19 -10.23 2.87
N LYS A 55 -6.95 -10.14 3.94
CA LYS A 55 -8.10 -11.02 4.18
C LYS A 55 -9.32 -10.43 3.48
N VAL A 56 -9.74 -11.06 2.39
CA VAL A 56 -10.73 -10.51 1.46
C VAL A 56 -11.63 -11.60 0.88
N ILE A 57 -12.77 -11.18 0.35
CA ILE A 57 -13.61 -11.99 -0.49
C ILE A 57 -13.06 -11.91 -1.91
N LYS A 58 -12.34 -12.95 -2.35
CA LYS A 58 -11.63 -12.99 -3.63
C LYS A 58 -12.54 -13.14 -4.84
N TYR A 59 -13.67 -13.79 -4.65
CA TYR A 59 -14.59 -14.08 -5.74
C TYR A 59 -15.97 -13.57 -5.37
N PRO A 60 -16.66 -12.88 -6.29
CA PRO A 60 -18.04 -12.52 -6.08
C PRO A 60 -18.85 -13.80 -5.95
N ALA A 61 -19.62 -13.91 -4.87
CA ALA A 61 -20.56 -14.98 -4.62
C ALA A 61 -21.91 -14.37 -4.27
N GLU A 62 -22.99 -15.06 -4.59
CA GLU A 62 -24.34 -14.59 -4.30
C GLU A 62 -24.58 -14.37 -2.80
N SER A 63 -23.86 -15.12 -1.99
CA SER A 63 -23.95 -15.06 -0.53
C SER A 63 -22.61 -15.46 0.10
N PRO A 64 -22.25 -14.87 1.25
CA PRO A 64 -21.09 -15.30 2.03
C PRO A 64 -21.14 -16.76 2.47
N GLN A 65 -22.31 -17.36 2.47
CA GLN A 65 -22.53 -18.77 2.84
C GLN A 65 -22.26 -19.74 1.68
N HIS A 66 -22.16 -19.24 0.45
CA HIS A 66 -21.81 -20.07 -0.69
C HIS A 66 -20.31 -20.34 -0.73
N THR A 67 -19.93 -21.48 -1.29
CA THR A 67 -18.54 -21.83 -1.52
C THR A 67 -17.84 -20.72 -2.30
N GLY A 68 -16.76 -20.17 -1.75
CA GLY A 68 -16.01 -19.04 -2.33
C GLY A 68 -16.41 -17.66 -1.80
N GLY A 69 -17.55 -17.52 -1.10
CA GLY A 69 -17.98 -16.26 -0.50
C GLY A 69 -17.32 -15.95 0.84
N ALA A 70 -16.65 -16.93 1.46
CA ALA A 70 -15.94 -16.71 2.72
C ALA A 70 -14.65 -15.91 2.51
N PRO A 71 -14.34 -14.95 3.39
CA PRO A 71 -13.06 -14.24 3.36
C PRO A 71 -11.89 -15.19 3.49
N SER A 72 -10.86 -14.98 2.69
CA SER A 72 -9.63 -15.76 2.70
C SER A 72 -8.41 -14.87 2.49
N ASP A 73 -7.24 -15.34 2.91
CA ASP A 73 -6.01 -14.59 2.73
C ASP A 73 -5.57 -14.59 1.26
N HIS A 74 -5.15 -13.43 0.80
CA HIS A 74 -4.51 -13.26 -0.49
C HIS A 74 -3.22 -12.46 -0.32
N THR A 75 -2.11 -13.12 -0.57
CA THR A 75 -0.78 -12.54 -0.47
C THR A 75 -0.33 -12.07 -1.85
N ASP A 76 0.24 -10.88 -1.90
CA ASP A 76 0.82 -10.25 -3.08
C ASP A 76 -0.11 -10.27 -4.33
N PRO A 77 -1.36 -9.77 -4.19
CA PRO A 77 -2.35 -9.87 -5.27
C PRO A 77 -1.94 -9.17 -6.56
N TRP A 78 -1.06 -8.19 -6.52
CA TRP A 78 -0.49 -7.53 -7.70
C TRP A 78 0.27 -8.48 -8.63
N THR A 79 0.66 -9.66 -8.16
CA THR A 79 1.31 -10.68 -9.00
C THR A 79 0.34 -11.37 -9.97
N MET A 80 -0.96 -11.17 -9.81
CA MET A 80 -1.98 -11.75 -10.70
C MET A 80 -2.04 -11.06 -12.05
N THR A 81 -1.67 -9.79 -12.13
CA THR A 81 -1.68 -9.03 -13.38
C THR A 81 -0.25 -8.75 -13.82
N PRO A 82 0.19 -9.30 -14.96
CA PRO A 82 1.53 -9.05 -15.48
C PRO A 82 1.62 -7.63 -16.07
N GLY A 83 2.83 -7.06 -16.04
CA GLY A 83 3.15 -5.81 -16.72
C GLY A 83 3.29 -4.61 -15.78
N ASN A 84 3.24 -3.42 -16.36
CA ASN A 84 3.55 -2.17 -15.66
C ASN A 84 2.45 -1.70 -14.68
N ALA A 85 1.24 -2.24 -14.79
CA ALA A 85 0.12 -1.91 -13.90
C ALA A 85 0.47 -2.00 -12.41
N THR A 86 1.43 -2.87 -12.07
CA THR A 86 1.79 -3.21 -10.69
C THR A 86 3.23 -2.84 -10.34
N SER A 87 3.87 -1.97 -11.13
CA SER A 87 5.26 -1.54 -10.91
C SER A 87 5.46 -0.91 -9.53
N LEU A 88 4.48 -0.14 -9.05
CA LEU A 88 4.48 0.47 -7.72
C LEU A 88 3.86 -0.44 -6.65
N LYS A 89 3.34 -1.63 -7.02
CA LYS A 89 2.51 -2.46 -6.15
C LYS A 89 1.27 -1.67 -5.69
N TRP A 90 0.64 -2.05 -4.55
CA TRP A 90 -0.61 -1.44 -4.14
C TRP A 90 -0.47 -0.42 -2.99
N ASN A 91 0.60 -0.50 -2.21
CA ASN A 91 0.78 0.34 -1.01
C ASN A 91 1.88 1.40 -1.15
N TYR A 92 2.26 1.73 -2.36
CA TYR A 92 3.18 2.81 -2.68
C TYR A 92 2.49 3.84 -3.56
N ASP A 93 2.66 5.13 -3.29
CA ASP A 93 2.02 6.22 -4.04
C ASP A 93 2.95 6.98 -4.99
N GLY A 94 4.11 6.39 -5.29
CA GLY A 94 5.17 7.03 -6.07
C GLY A 94 6.17 7.80 -5.20
N THR A 95 5.80 8.12 -3.96
CA THR A 95 6.62 8.92 -3.04
C THR A 95 6.80 8.22 -1.70
N VAL A 96 5.71 7.67 -1.14
CA VAL A 96 5.67 7.10 0.20
C VAL A 96 5.05 5.71 0.17
N TYR A 97 5.65 4.78 0.92
CA TYR A 97 5.03 3.50 1.24
C TYR A 97 4.06 3.66 2.41
N HIS A 98 2.85 3.19 2.24
CA HIS A 98 1.80 3.23 3.24
C HIS A 98 1.63 1.86 3.91
N ASP A 99 1.47 1.87 5.22
CA ASP A 99 1.07 0.70 6.01
C ASP A 99 -0.46 0.64 6.23
N SER A 100 -1.19 1.33 5.39
CA SER A 100 -2.65 1.41 5.41
C SER A 100 -3.23 1.09 4.02
N THR A 101 -4.56 1.07 3.91
CA THR A 101 -5.30 0.88 2.66
C THR A 101 -5.21 2.10 1.75
N ARG A 102 -3.98 2.45 1.39
CA ARG A 102 -3.62 3.59 0.54
C ARG A 102 -2.43 3.23 -0.35
N GLY A 103 -2.43 3.74 -1.58
CA GLY A 103 -1.33 3.66 -2.53
C GLY A 103 -1.56 4.58 -3.72
N ASN A 104 -0.91 4.31 -4.83
CA ASN A 104 -1.02 5.12 -6.04
C ASN A 104 -2.41 5.05 -6.68
N ASN A 105 -3.00 3.87 -6.73
CA ASN A 105 -4.23 3.62 -7.46
C ASN A 105 -5.47 3.84 -6.60
N VAL A 106 -5.38 3.57 -5.31
CA VAL A 106 -6.53 3.56 -4.40
C VAL A 106 -6.16 4.14 -3.04
N TRP A 107 -7.06 4.95 -2.52
CA TRP A 107 -7.10 5.34 -1.13
C TRP A 107 -8.49 4.99 -0.59
N ALA A 108 -8.58 3.85 0.11
CA ALA A 108 -9.82 3.38 0.70
C ALA A 108 -9.91 3.75 2.18
N GLN A 109 -10.98 4.45 2.54
CA GLN A 109 -11.26 4.91 3.90
C GLN A 109 -12.77 4.94 4.15
N GLU A 110 -13.18 5.09 5.40
CA GLU A 110 -14.57 5.31 5.76
C GLU A 110 -14.96 6.79 5.62
N ASP A 111 -16.25 7.04 5.46
CA ASP A 111 -16.85 8.38 5.45
C ASP A 111 -18.23 8.32 6.13
N ARG A 112 -18.28 7.81 7.35
CA ARG A 112 -19.54 7.59 8.10
C ARG A 112 -20.18 8.89 8.58
N ASP A 113 -19.39 9.93 8.73
CA ASP A 113 -19.85 11.27 9.11
C ASP A 113 -20.28 12.12 7.92
N ASN A 114 -20.16 11.56 6.71
CA ASN A 114 -20.57 12.18 5.43
C ASN A 114 -19.97 13.58 5.24
N ASN A 115 -18.72 13.77 5.62
CA ASN A 115 -18.03 15.06 5.47
C ASN A 115 -17.07 15.10 4.29
N ASN A 116 -16.89 13.99 3.58
CA ASN A 116 -15.93 13.80 2.48
C ASN A 116 -14.49 14.19 2.88
N SER A 117 -14.16 14.04 4.16
CA SER A 117 -12.83 14.35 4.66
C SER A 117 -11.81 13.31 4.19
N THR A 118 -10.64 13.80 3.80
CA THR A 118 -9.48 12.92 3.56
C THR A 118 -8.89 12.34 4.84
N PHE A 119 -9.43 12.72 6.00
CA PHE A 119 -9.04 12.23 7.32
C PHE A 119 -9.91 11.05 7.80
N GLY A 120 -10.66 10.42 6.91
CA GLY A 120 -11.39 9.20 7.22
C GLY A 120 -10.47 8.06 7.67
N LEU A 121 -11.06 7.08 8.33
CA LEU A 121 -10.33 5.96 8.92
C LEU A 121 -9.96 4.93 7.83
N ALA A 122 -8.76 5.02 7.27
CA ALA A 122 -8.18 3.93 6.49
C ALA A 122 -7.87 2.74 7.42
N THR A 123 -7.83 1.53 6.87
CA THR A 123 -7.40 0.35 7.62
C THR A 123 -5.88 0.27 7.65
N ASN A 124 -5.31 0.22 8.85
CA ASN A 124 -3.87 0.01 9.02
C ASN A 124 -3.53 -1.47 9.05
N SER A 125 -2.37 -1.80 8.52
CA SER A 125 -1.75 -3.11 8.68
C SER A 125 -1.50 -3.41 10.16
N THR A 126 -1.63 -4.68 10.54
CA THR A 126 -1.30 -5.15 11.89
C THR A 126 0.17 -5.48 12.06
N THR A 127 0.90 -5.55 10.97
CA THR A 127 2.36 -5.74 10.96
C THR A 127 3.02 -4.53 10.29
N PRO A 128 4.20 -4.10 10.78
CA PRO A 128 4.92 -3.02 10.14
C PRO A 128 5.53 -3.47 8.81
N GLN A 129 5.90 -2.50 7.98
CA GLN A 129 6.73 -2.76 6.81
C GLN A 129 7.99 -3.55 7.22
N PRO A 130 8.53 -4.40 6.35
CA PRO A 130 8.24 -4.51 4.92
C PRO A 130 7.11 -5.50 4.56
N ASN A 131 6.52 -6.19 5.52
CA ASN A 131 5.50 -7.20 5.27
C ASN A 131 4.19 -6.80 5.93
N LEU A 132 3.25 -6.33 5.13
CA LEU A 132 1.98 -5.83 5.61
C LEU A 132 0.96 -6.97 5.79
N THR A 133 0.08 -6.83 6.78
CA THR A 133 -1.01 -7.78 7.01
C THR A 133 -2.30 -7.06 7.39
N PHE A 134 -3.37 -7.34 6.65
CA PHE A 134 -4.71 -6.80 6.87
C PHE A 134 -5.67 -7.96 7.18
N PRO A 135 -5.70 -8.44 8.45
CA PRO A 135 -6.34 -9.71 8.81
C PRO A 135 -7.81 -9.57 9.19
N ASN A 136 -8.42 -8.40 9.04
CA ASN A 136 -9.76 -8.14 9.52
C ASN A 136 -10.79 -9.06 8.84
N LEU A 137 -11.53 -9.78 9.66
CA LEU A 137 -12.58 -10.70 9.24
C LEU A 137 -13.95 -10.03 9.37
N TYR A 138 -14.75 -10.10 8.32
CA TYR A 138 -16.12 -9.62 8.33
C TYR A 138 -17.02 -10.62 9.05
N ASP A 139 -17.81 -10.15 10.00
CA ASP A 139 -18.84 -10.94 10.67
C ASP A 139 -20.20 -10.68 10.00
N PHE A 140 -20.64 -11.64 9.20
CA PHE A 140 -21.89 -11.58 8.45
C PHE A 140 -23.14 -11.84 9.31
N THR A 141 -22.97 -12.20 10.56
CA THR A 141 -24.11 -12.42 11.50
C THR A 141 -24.64 -11.10 12.07
N LEU A 142 -23.83 -10.03 11.99
CA LEU A 142 -24.20 -8.71 12.46
C LEU A 142 -24.98 -7.94 11.40
N SER A 143 -26.02 -7.22 11.84
CA SER A 143 -26.68 -6.24 10.97
C SER A 143 -25.77 -5.06 10.65
N PRO A 144 -26.01 -4.32 9.53
CA PRO A 144 -25.20 -3.14 9.21
C PRO A 144 -25.19 -2.06 10.30
N THR A 145 -26.25 -1.98 11.11
CA THR A 145 -26.34 -1.03 12.24
C THR A 145 -25.53 -1.47 13.46
N GLU A 146 -25.23 -2.77 13.56
CA GLU A 146 -24.43 -3.36 14.63
C GLU A 146 -22.98 -3.58 14.19
N ALA A 147 -22.63 -3.11 13.01
CA ALA A 147 -21.29 -3.30 12.42
C ALA A 147 -20.21 -2.80 13.36
N THR A 148 -19.32 -3.69 13.73
CA THR A 148 -18.17 -3.40 14.59
C THR A 148 -17.08 -2.67 13.80
N LEU A 149 -16.12 -2.07 14.52
CA LEU A 149 -14.92 -1.52 13.88
C LEU A 149 -14.18 -2.57 13.05
N ASN A 150 -14.23 -3.85 13.43
CA ASN A 150 -13.61 -4.92 12.67
C ASN A 150 -14.32 -5.14 11.32
N ASN A 151 -15.65 -5.14 11.29
CA ASN A 151 -16.42 -5.20 10.05
C ASN A 151 -16.14 -4.00 9.13
N GLN A 152 -16.03 -2.81 9.70
CA GLN A 152 -15.66 -1.61 8.96
C GLN A 152 -14.27 -1.75 8.32
N LYS A 153 -13.27 -2.16 9.08
CA LYS A 153 -11.92 -2.39 8.56
C LYS A 153 -11.88 -3.49 7.50
N ALA A 154 -12.63 -4.56 7.68
CA ALA A 154 -12.74 -5.63 6.69
C ALA A 154 -13.37 -5.12 5.38
N ALA A 155 -14.43 -4.31 5.47
CA ALA A 155 -15.07 -3.70 4.31
C ALA A 155 -14.11 -2.75 3.56
N ILE A 156 -13.36 -1.90 4.28
CA ILE A 156 -12.38 -0.99 3.69
C ILE A 156 -11.24 -1.78 3.01
N THR A 157 -10.75 -2.84 3.65
CA THR A 157 -9.73 -3.72 3.07
C THR A 157 -10.24 -4.38 1.78
N ASN A 158 -11.48 -4.85 1.77
CA ASN A 158 -12.09 -5.46 0.59
C ASN A 158 -12.30 -4.44 -0.54
N LEU A 159 -12.71 -3.22 -0.20
CA LEU A 159 -12.82 -2.11 -1.15
C LEU A 159 -11.46 -1.76 -1.77
N PHE A 160 -10.41 -1.64 -0.96
CA PHE A 160 -9.05 -1.41 -1.42
C PHE A 160 -8.57 -2.50 -2.37
N TYR A 161 -8.78 -3.75 -2.01
CA TYR A 161 -8.41 -4.91 -2.81
C TYR A 161 -9.09 -4.89 -4.19
N TRP A 162 -10.41 -4.76 -4.23
CA TRP A 162 -11.15 -4.84 -5.49
C TRP A 162 -10.89 -3.65 -6.41
N ASN A 163 -10.73 -2.44 -5.87
CA ASN A 163 -10.42 -1.28 -6.71
C ASN A 163 -9.01 -1.38 -7.32
N ASN A 164 -8.00 -1.84 -6.57
CA ASN A 164 -6.69 -2.10 -7.14
C ASN A 164 -6.73 -3.20 -8.20
N LEU A 165 -7.45 -4.29 -7.95
CA LEU A 165 -7.59 -5.38 -8.93
C LEU A 165 -8.28 -4.88 -10.21
N MET A 166 -9.32 -4.07 -10.09
CA MET A 166 -10.00 -3.46 -11.24
C MET A 166 -9.09 -2.49 -11.99
N HIS A 167 -8.29 -1.69 -11.28
CA HIS A 167 -7.28 -0.85 -11.90
C HIS A 167 -6.30 -1.68 -12.72
N ASP A 168 -5.71 -2.71 -12.13
CA ASP A 168 -4.70 -3.55 -12.79
C ASP A 168 -5.29 -4.29 -14.01
N MET A 169 -6.52 -4.77 -13.91
CA MET A 169 -7.23 -5.39 -15.03
C MET A 169 -7.49 -4.38 -16.15
N SER A 170 -8.00 -3.18 -15.81
CA SER A 170 -8.30 -2.14 -16.78
C SER A 170 -7.03 -1.67 -17.50
N TYR A 171 -5.93 -1.58 -16.77
CA TYR A 171 -4.61 -1.29 -17.33
C TYR A 171 -4.20 -2.31 -18.38
N ALA A 172 -4.37 -3.61 -18.08
CA ALA A 172 -4.05 -4.69 -19.03
C ALA A 172 -4.90 -4.63 -20.31
N TYR A 173 -6.07 -4.00 -20.26
CA TYR A 173 -6.92 -3.75 -21.42
C TYR A 173 -6.69 -2.40 -22.11
N GLY A 174 -5.63 -1.66 -21.72
CA GLY A 174 -5.21 -0.43 -22.36
C GLY A 174 -5.70 0.87 -21.68
N PHE A 175 -6.29 0.78 -20.51
CA PHE A 175 -6.59 1.97 -19.69
C PHE A 175 -5.38 2.29 -18.80
N ASP A 176 -4.31 2.71 -19.46
CA ASP A 176 -3.00 3.05 -18.88
C ASP A 176 -2.86 4.55 -18.59
N GLU A 177 -1.67 4.99 -18.24
CA GLU A 177 -1.35 6.38 -17.92
C GLU A 177 -1.63 7.33 -19.10
N VAL A 178 -1.32 6.89 -20.30
CA VAL A 178 -1.55 7.67 -21.54
C VAL A 178 -3.06 7.83 -21.78
N SER A 179 -3.84 6.84 -21.42
CA SER A 179 -5.31 6.83 -21.52
C SER A 179 -6.00 7.56 -20.37
N GLY A 180 -5.23 8.07 -19.39
CA GLY A 180 -5.77 8.82 -18.25
C GLY A 180 -6.39 7.94 -17.18
N ASN A 181 -5.77 6.81 -16.85
CA ASN A 181 -6.20 5.93 -15.78
C ASN A 181 -6.25 6.65 -14.41
N PHE A 182 -6.98 6.05 -13.46
CA PHE A 182 -7.18 6.63 -12.15
C PHE A 182 -6.02 6.25 -11.22
N GLN A 183 -4.99 7.09 -11.19
CA GLN A 183 -3.88 6.94 -10.24
C GLN A 183 -3.30 8.31 -9.88
N ASN A 184 -2.59 8.38 -8.75
CA ASN A 184 -2.07 9.64 -8.21
C ASN A 184 -0.82 10.11 -8.93
N ASP A 185 0.07 9.19 -9.27
CA ASP A 185 1.33 9.43 -9.99
C ASP A 185 1.32 8.63 -11.29
N ASN A 186 1.44 9.31 -12.41
CA ASN A 186 1.42 8.72 -13.77
C ASN A 186 2.84 8.49 -14.33
N GLN A 187 3.88 8.56 -13.50
CA GLN A 187 5.30 8.30 -13.81
C GLN A 187 5.84 8.91 -15.11
#